data_c5bb69a72cb0fe846b5c8ec3b3ee9d7f
#
_entry.id   c5bb69a72cb0fe846b5c8ec3b3ee9d7f
#
_cell.length_a   1.000
_cell.length_b   1.000
_cell.length_c   1.000
_cell.angle_alpha   90.00
_cell.angle_beta   90.00
_cell.angle_gamma   90.00
#
_symmetry.space_group_name_H-M   'P 1'
#
loop_
_entity.id
_entity.type
_entity.pdbx_description
1 polymer ?
#
loop_
_entity_poly.entity_id
_entity_poly.type
_entity_poly.pdbx_seq_one_letter_code
_entity_poly.pdbx_strand_id
1 'polypeptide(L)'
;RVIKVIGNGNVTEDVKHVTASDIIATISYFLNLYEGIGTTDDIDHLGNRRIRSVGELLQNQFRIGLSRMERVVRERMSIQDTATVTPQQLVNIRPVVAAIKEFFGSSQLSQFMDQTNPLGELTHKRRLSALGPGGLTRDRAGYEVRDVHYSHYGRMCPIETPEGPNIGLINSLSTYAKINKYGFIETPYRRVDWNTHKVTDKIDYLTADEEDSFVVAQANSPLNEDGSFVNDVVMARYVSENLEVPVDRVDYMDVSPKQVVAVATACIPFLENDDSNRALMGANMQR
;
A
#
# COMPACT_ATOMS: atom_id res chain seq x y z
N ARG A 1 -12.66 -2.85 -7.17
CA ARG A 1 -12.59 -1.73 -8.12
C ARG A 1 -13.59 -1.87 -9.28
N VAL A 2 -13.66 -3.01 -9.94
CA VAL A 2 -14.65 -3.27 -11.01
C VAL A 2 -16.08 -3.01 -10.54
N ILE A 3 -16.42 -3.42 -9.32
CA ILE A 3 -17.73 -3.19 -8.72
C ILE A 3 -17.96 -1.72 -8.38
N LYS A 4 -16.99 -1.08 -7.68
CA LYS A 4 -17.14 0.29 -7.16
C LYS A 4 -17.01 1.37 -8.24
N VAL A 5 -16.07 1.22 -9.17
CA VAL A 5 -15.72 2.27 -10.14
C VAL A 5 -16.39 2.04 -11.49
N ILE A 6 -16.30 0.81 -12.01
CA ILE A 6 -16.85 0.46 -13.34
C ILE A 6 -18.35 0.14 -13.27
N GLY A 7 -18.87 -0.16 -12.04
CA GLY A 7 -20.30 -0.38 -11.83
C GLY A 7 -20.81 -1.76 -12.23
N ASN A 8 -19.91 -2.76 -12.40
CA ASN A 8 -20.35 -4.14 -12.67
C ASN A 8 -20.70 -4.86 -11.36
N GLY A 9 -21.97 -4.79 -10.96
CA GLY A 9 -22.51 -5.46 -9.77
C GLY A 9 -22.65 -6.99 -9.88
N ASN A 10 -22.42 -7.57 -11.06
CA ASN A 10 -22.56 -9.01 -11.30
C ASN A 10 -21.31 -9.82 -10.95
N VAL A 11 -20.23 -9.16 -10.52
CA VAL A 11 -18.95 -9.80 -10.17
C VAL A 11 -18.92 -10.08 -8.68
N THR A 12 -18.61 -11.32 -8.30
CA THR A 12 -18.32 -11.73 -6.92
C THR A 12 -16.82 -11.73 -6.66
N GLU A 13 -16.40 -11.61 -5.39
CA GLU A 13 -14.98 -11.62 -5.00
C GLU A 13 -14.23 -12.90 -5.40
N ASP A 14 -14.94 -13.99 -5.65
CA ASP A 14 -14.37 -15.29 -6.04
C ASP A 14 -13.93 -15.33 -7.50
N VAL A 15 -14.46 -14.45 -8.34
CA VAL A 15 -14.13 -14.38 -9.76
C VAL A 15 -12.81 -13.63 -9.96
N LYS A 16 -11.76 -14.36 -10.34
CA LYS A 16 -10.39 -13.84 -10.54
C LYS A 16 -10.00 -13.63 -12.00
N HIS A 17 -10.92 -13.73 -12.93
CA HIS A 17 -10.70 -13.56 -14.37
C HIS A 17 -11.66 -12.54 -14.95
N VAL A 18 -11.27 -11.93 -16.06
CA VAL A 18 -12.11 -10.96 -16.78
C VAL A 18 -13.29 -11.68 -17.43
N THR A 19 -14.48 -11.16 -17.20
CA THR A 19 -15.75 -11.69 -17.79
C THR A 19 -16.25 -10.78 -18.91
N ALA A 20 -17.18 -11.29 -19.72
CA ALA A 20 -17.81 -10.48 -20.78
C ALA A 20 -18.54 -9.25 -20.21
N SER A 21 -19.16 -9.40 -19.04
CA SER A 21 -19.83 -8.28 -18.35
C SER A 21 -18.85 -7.19 -17.91
N ASP A 22 -17.62 -7.53 -17.52
CA ASP A 22 -16.57 -6.55 -17.19
C ASP A 22 -16.16 -5.74 -18.40
N ILE A 23 -16.04 -6.38 -19.57
CA ILE A 23 -15.71 -5.71 -20.84
C ILE A 23 -16.81 -4.72 -21.22
N ILE A 24 -18.08 -5.13 -21.14
CA ILE A 24 -19.21 -4.25 -21.47
C ILE A 24 -19.28 -3.07 -20.49
N ALA A 25 -19.14 -3.31 -19.19
CA ALA A 25 -19.16 -2.28 -18.17
C ALA A 25 -18.00 -1.29 -18.35
N THR A 26 -16.80 -1.77 -18.71
CA THR A 26 -15.63 -0.93 -18.98
C THR A 26 -15.87 -0.03 -20.21
N ILE A 27 -16.43 -0.58 -21.29
CA ILE A 27 -16.76 0.21 -22.48
C ILE A 27 -17.81 1.25 -22.14
N SER A 28 -18.86 0.89 -21.40
CA SER A 28 -19.90 1.83 -20.96
C SER A 28 -19.32 2.95 -20.10
N TYR A 29 -18.43 2.63 -19.14
CA TYR A 29 -17.75 3.61 -18.31
C TYR A 29 -16.88 4.56 -19.17
N PHE A 30 -16.13 4.01 -20.14
CA PHE A 30 -15.31 4.82 -21.05
C PHE A 30 -16.14 5.78 -21.89
N LEU A 31 -17.29 5.35 -22.40
CA LEU A 31 -18.20 6.23 -23.15
C LEU A 31 -18.77 7.33 -22.26
N ASN A 32 -19.12 7.03 -21.01
CA ASN A 32 -19.57 8.03 -20.06
C ASN A 32 -18.48 9.08 -19.77
N LEU A 33 -17.21 8.68 -19.63
CA LEU A 33 -16.10 9.60 -19.48
C LEU A 33 -15.90 10.49 -20.71
N TYR A 34 -16.10 9.94 -21.91
CA TYR A 34 -16.04 10.72 -23.16
C TYR A 34 -17.12 11.80 -23.23
N GLU A 35 -18.31 11.51 -22.72
CA GLU A 35 -19.42 12.48 -22.60
C GLU A 35 -19.28 13.44 -21.39
N GLY A 36 -18.19 13.36 -20.64
CA GLY A 36 -17.95 14.21 -19.47
C GLY A 36 -18.69 13.76 -18.21
N ILE A 37 -19.22 12.55 -18.19
CA ILE A 37 -19.90 11.94 -17.04
C ILE A 37 -18.90 11.08 -16.27
N GLY A 38 -18.58 11.48 -15.04
CA GLY A 38 -17.59 10.82 -14.19
C GLY A 38 -16.24 11.52 -14.20
N THR A 39 -15.27 10.94 -13.50
CA THR A 39 -13.91 11.46 -13.36
C THR A 39 -12.88 10.40 -13.73
N THR A 40 -11.73 10.84 -14.24
CA THR A 40 -10.58 9.95 -14.45
C THR A 40 -9.96 9.60 -13.11
N ASP A 41 -9.40 8.40 -13.03
CA ASP A 41 -8.68 7.95 -11.83
C ASP A 41 -7.36 8.71 -11.65
N ASP A 42 -7.07 9.08 -10.41
CA ASP A 42 -5.77 9.59 -10.02
C ASP A 42 -4.78 8.42 -9.89
N ILE A 43 -3.71 8.44 -10.69
CA ILE A 43 -2.70 7.38 -10.73
C ILE A 43 -1.89 7.33 -9.43
N ASP A 44 -1.67 8.48 -8.78
CA ASP A 44 -0.84 8.59 -7.59
C ASP A 44 -1.60 8.32 -6.28
N HIS A 45 -2.92 8.23 -6.36
CA HIS A 45 -3.76 7.87 -5.23
C HIS A 45 -3.46 6.44 -4.74
N LEU A 46 -3.27 6.25 -3.43
CA LEU A 46 -2.93 4.93 -2.85
C LEU A 46 -4.05 3.89 -2.93
N GLY A 47 -5.26 4.28 -3.28
CA GLY A 47 -6.33 3.37 -3.71
C GLY A 47 -6.06 2.71 -5.06
N ASN A 48 -5.19 3.29 -5.88
CA ASN A 48 -4.80 2.81 -7.21
C ASN A 48 -3.38 2.23 -7.25
N ARG A 49 -2.54 2.54 -6.26
CA ARG A 49 -1.18 2.02 -6.10
C ARG A 49 -1.17 0.95 -5.02
N ARG A 50 -0.98 -0.30 -5.43
CA ARG A 50 -0.90 -1.40 -4.47
C ARG A 50 0.55 -1.82 -4.23
N ILE A 51 0.80 -2.38 -3.07
CA ILE A 51 2.09 -2.92 -2.66
C ILE A 51 2.14 -4.41 -2.98
N ARG A 52 3.23 -4.85 -3.58
CA ARG A 52 3.56 -6.26 -3.73
C ARG A 52 4.51 -6.66 -2.60
N SER A 53 4.00 -7.45 -1.66
CA SER A 53 4.78 -7.95 -0.54
C SER A 53 5.71 -9.10 -0.97
N VAL A 54 6.63 -9.47 -0.08
CA VAL A 54 7.59 -10.56 -0.29
C VAL A 54 6.92 -11.87 -0.70
N GLY A 55 5.78 -12.21 -0.07
CA GLY A 55 5.04 -13.43 -0.39
C GLY A 55 4.60 -13.50 -1.85
N GLU A 56 4.08 -12.40 -2.41
CA GLU A 56 3.68 -12.34 -3.82
C GLU A 56 4.89 -12.44 -4.76
N LEU A 57 5.99 -11.78 -4.43
CA LEU A 57 7.22 -11.82 -5.24
C LEU A 57 7.80 -13.24 -5.28
N LEU A 58 7.86 -13.92 -4.14
CA LEU A 58 8.32 -15.31 -4.05
C LEU A 58 7.36 -16.28 -4.76
N GLN A 59 6.05 -16.10 -4.63
CA GLN A 59 5.06 -16.90 -5.34
C GLN A 59 5.26 -16.81 -6.86
N ASN A 60 5.52 -15.61 -7.39
CA ASN A 60 5.76 -15.43 -8.82
C ASN A 60 7.03 -16.15 -9.28
N GLN A 61 8.12 -16.10 -8.51
CA GLN A 61 9.35 -16.83 -8.82
C GLN A 61 9.15 -18.34 -8.74
N PHE A 62 8.45 -18.81 -7.74
CA PHE A 62 8.11 -20.22 -7.60
C PHE A 62 7.26 -20.71 -8.80
N ARG A 63 6.28 -19.92 -9.24
CA ARG A 63 5.46 -20.22 -10.43
C ARG A 63 6.31 -20.33 -11.69
N ILE A 64 7.27 -19.42 -11.89
CA ILE A 64 8.22 -19.48 -13.02
C ILE A 64 9.04 -20.76 -12.96
N GLY A 65 9.54 -21.11 -11.78
CA GLY A 65 10.28 -22.36 -11.56
C GLY A 65 9.46 -23.61 -11.86
N LEU A 66 8.19 -23.64 -11.43
CA LEU A 66 7.25 -24.74 -11.72
C LEU A 66 6.95 -24.84 -13.21
N SER A 67 6.72 -23.74 -13.91
CA SER A 67 6.48 -23.75 -15.36
C SER A 67 7.68 -24.26 -16.16
N ARG A 68 8.90 -23.90 -15.74
CA ARG A 68 10.14 -24.45 -16.30
C ARG A 68 10.26 -25.95 -16.03
N MET A 69 9.92 -26.41 -14.84
CA MET A 69 9.91 -27.82 -14.46
C MET A 69 8.87 -28.62 -15.27
N GLU A 70 7.65 -28.10 -15.39
CA GLU A 70 6.57 -28.70 -16.20
C GLU A 70 7.03 -28.95 -17.64
N ARG A 71 7.68 -27.97 -18.26
CA ARG A 71 8.20 -28.12 -19.62
C ARG A 71 9.19 -29.30 -19.73
N VAL A 72 10.13 -29.39 -18.81
CA VAL A 72 11.13 -30.47 -18.74
C VAL A 72 10.46 -31.84 -18.55
N VAL A 73 9.45 -31.92 -17.67
CA VAL A 73 8.68 -33.14 -17.44
C VAL A 73 7.97 -33.56 -18.71
N ARG A 74 7.32 -32.62 -19.40
CA ARG A 74 6.59 -32.87 -20.65
C ARG A 74 7.52 -33.37 -21.78
N GLU A 75 8.70 -32.77 -21.90
CA GLU A 75 9.73 -33.22 -22.84
C GLU A 75 10.20 -34.65 -22.51
N ARG A 76 10.46 -34.96 -21.23
CA ARG A 76 10.87 -36.31 -20.81
C ARG A 76 9.78 -37.35 -21.05
N MET A 77 8.52 -37.01 -20.80
CA MET A 77 7.40 -37.91 -21.08
C MET A 77 7.23 -38.24 -22.55
N SER A 78 7.61 -37.34 -23.46
CA SER A 78 7.54 -37.59 -24.90
C SER A 78 8.66 -38.50 -25.43
N ILE A 79 9.78 -38.59 -24.69
CA ILE A 79 10.97 -39.35 -25.13
C ILE A 79 11.03 -40.72 -24.45
N GLN A 80 10.57 -40.85 -23.22
CA GLN A 80 10.69 -42.06 -22.40
C GLN A 80 9.46 -42.97 -22.57
N ASP A 81 9.68 -44.28 -22.40
CA ASP A 81 8.59 -45.25 -22.40
C ASP A 81 7.72 -45.09 -21.15
N THR A 82 6.45 -44.74 -21.37
CA THR A 82 5.46 -44.49 -20.31
C THR A 82 5.17 -45.72 -19.45
N ALA A 83 5.47 -46.94 -19.91
CA ALA A 83 5.24 -48.17 -19.15
C ALA A 83 6.27 -48.41 -18.05
N THR A 84 7.46 -47.85 -18.15
CA THR A 84 8.59 -48.10 -17.21
C THR A 84 9.01 -46.91 -16.39
N VAL A 85 8.54 -45.71 -16.73
CA VAL A 85 8.95 -44.47 -16.11
C VAL A 85 8.27 -44.25 -14.75
N THR A 86 9.08 -43.88 -13.74
CA THR A 86 8.59 -43.47 -12.42
C THR A 86 8.50 -41.97 -12.32
N PRO A 87 7.55 -41.39 -11.51
CA PRO A 87 7.45 -39.94 -11.28
C PRO A 87 8.76 -39.30 -10.81
N GLN A 88 9.56 -40.01 -10.01
CA GLN A 88 10.85 -39.53 -9.49
C GLN A 88 11.90 -39.31 -10.61
N GLN A 89 11.84 -40.07 -11.71
CA GLN A 89 12.73 -39.90 -12.86
C GLN A 89 12.31 -38.73 -13.73
N LEU A 90 11.04 -38.40 -13.77
CA LEU A 90 10.48 -37.29 -14.54
C LEU A 90 10.70 -35.93 -13.85
N VAL A 91 10.43 -35.87 -12.56
CA VAL A 91 10.47 -34.61 -11.79
C VAL A 91 11.92 -34.21 -11.50
N ASN A 92 12.24 -32.96 -11.83
CA ASN A 92 13.52 -32.33 -11.51
C ASN A 92 13.29 -31.01 -10.78
N ILE A 93 13.78 -30.90 -9.55
CA ILE A 93 13.62 -29.71 -8.70
C ILE A 93 14.59 -28.56 -9.07
N ARG A 94 15.61 -28.81 -9.88
CA ARG A 94 16.65 -27.81 -10.22
C ARG A 94 16.09 -26.51 -10.80
N PRO A 95 15.11 -26.49 -11.71
CA PRO A 95 14.55 -25.26 -12.26
C PRO A 95 13.87 -24.39 -11.19
N VAL A 96 13.22 -24.99 -10.20
CA VAL A 96 12.58 -24.27 -9.08
C VAL A 96 13.63 -23.66 -8.15
N VAL A 97 14.62 -24.45 -7.77
CA VAL A 97 15.74 -23.99 -6.94
C VAL A 97 16.52 -22.87 -7.64
N ALA A 98 16.75 -22.99 -8.96
CA ALA A 98 17.43 -21.97 -9.75
C ALA A 98 16.62 -20.64 -9.78
N ALA A 99 15.31 -20.69 -9.97
CA ALA A 99 14.47 -19.51 -9.98
C ALA A 99 14.46 -18.77 -8.63
N ILE A 100 14.42 -19.51 -7.52
CA ILE A 100 14.48 -18.95 -6.18
C ILE A 100 15.88 -18.33 -5.90
N LYS A 101 16.95 -19.03 -6.26
CA LYS A 101 18.32 -18.52 -6.13
C LYS A 101 18.55 -17.26 -6.98
N GLU A 102 18.00 -17.22 -8.19
CA GLU A 102 18.04 -16.06 -9.08
C GLU A 102 17.39 -14.84 -8.43
N PHE A 103 16.23 -15.02 -7.77
CA PHE A 103 15.57 -13.94 -7.06
C PHE A 103 16.43 -13.38 -5.92
N PHE A 104 16.93 -14.24 -5.03
CA PHE A 104 17.72 -13.79 -3.89
C PHE A 104 19.10 -13.26 -4.27
N GLY A 105 19.68 -13.70 -5.37
CA GLY A 105 21.02 -13.32 -5.81
C GLY A 105 21.08 -12.10 -6.73
N SER A 106 20.05 -11.85 -7.53
CA SER A 106 20.08 -10.83 -8.59
C SER A 106 18.92 -9.85 -8.61
N SER A 107 17.88 -10.05 -7.78
CA SER A 107 16.76 -9.12 -7.71
C SER A 107 17.15 -7.82 -7.02
N GLN A 108 16.77 -6.68 -7.61
CA GLN A 108 16.95 -5.36 -7.01
C GLN A 108 16.23 -5.20 -5.66
N LEU A 109 15.16 -5.97 -5.43
CA LEU A 109 14.35 -5.92 -4.21
C LEU A 109 14.90 -6.82 -3.09
N SER A 110 15.79 -7.77 -3.42
CA SER A 110 16.52 -8.56 -2.45
C SER A 110 17.83 -7.86 -2.12
N GLN A 111 17.91 -7.28 -0.93
CA GLN A 111 19.02 -6.43 -0.50
C GLN A 111 19.67 -6.98 0.77
N PHE A 112 20.94 -6.64 0.99
CA PHE A 112 21.57 -6.81 2.28
C PHE A 112 20.82 -5.99 3.32
N MET A 113 20.49 -6.61 4.45
CA MET A 113 19.82 -5.91 5.55
C MET A 113 20.80 -4.96 6.23
N ASP A 114 20.37 -3.73 6.45
CA ASP A 114 21.09 -2.78 7.29
C ASP A 114 21.04 -3.28 8.74
N GLN A 115 22.21 -3.54 9.33
CA GLN A 115 22.36 -4.10 10.68
C GLN A 115 23.21 -3.19 11.58
N THR A 116 23.29 -1.91 11.29
CA THR A 116 24.04 -0.94 12.09
C THR A 116 23.47 -0.82 13.50
N ASN A 117 22.15 -0.77 13.60
CA ASN A 117 21.40 -0.75 14.86
C ASN A 117 19.99 -1.36 14.69
N PRO A 118 19.27 -1.69 15.76
CA PRO A 118 17.93 -2.27 15.66
C PRO A 118 16.91 -1.38 14.92
N LEU A 119 17.03 -0.06 15.03
CA LEU A 119 16.15 0.88 14.33
C LEU A 119 16.40 0.83 12.82
N GLY A 120 17.67 0.72 12.37
CA GLY A 120 18.04 0.54 10.98
C GLY A 120 17.45 -0.73 10.38
N GLU A 121 17.49 -1.85 11.10
CA GLU A 121 16.86 -3.11 10.68
C GLU A 121 15.35 -2.98 10.51
N LEU A 122 14.67 -2.38 11.49
CA LEU A 122 13.23 -2.19 11.46
C LEU A 122 12.80 -1.31 10.30
N THR A 123 13.47 -0.18 10.11
CA THR A 123 13.19 0.74 9.00
C THR A 123 13.45 0.11 7.65
N HIS A 124 14.50 -0.69 7.50
CA HIS A 124 14.79 -1.40 6.26
C HIS A 124 13.68 -2.40 5.91
N LYS A 125 13.15 -3.14 6.91
CA LYS A 125 12.06 -4.09 6.72
C LYS A 125 10.73 -3.43 6.35
N ARG A 126 10.52 -2.17 6.74
CA ARG A 126 9.31 -1.38 6.47
C ARG A 126 9.43 -0.46 5.25
N ARG A 127 10.48 -0.63 4.45
CA ARG A 127 10.74 0.21 3.28
C ARG A 127 9.84 -0.18 2.10
N LEU A 128 9.32 0.84 1.43
CA LEU A 128 8.51 0.73 0.21
C LEU A 128 9.32 1.28 -0.97
N SER A 129 9.48 0.48 -2.01
CA SER A 129 10.21 0.87 -3.22
C SER A 129 9.26 0.96 -4.41
N ALA A 130 9.30 2.07 -5.13
CA ALA A 130 8.63 2.21 -6.42
C ALA A 130 9.45 1.61 -7.57
N LEU A 131 10.70 1.25 -7.32
CA LEU A 131 11.64 0.69 -8.30
C LEU A 131 11.53 -0.84 -8.37
N GLY A 132 12.07 -1.41 -9.43
CA GLY A 132 12.23 -2.85 -9.60
C GLY A 132 11.29 -3.47 -10.63
N PRO A 133 11.25 -4.80 -10.73
CA PRO A 133 10.45 -5.51 -11.74
C PRO A 133 8.95 -5.19 -11.63
N GLY A 134 8.38 -4.64 -12.70
CA GLY A 134 6.97 -4.19 -12.74
C GLY A 134 6.72 -2.86 -12.02
N GLY A 135 7.77 -2.15 -11.59
CA GLY A 135 7.72 -0.81 -11.06
C GLY A 135 8.29 0.22 -12.05
N LEU A 136 8.68 1.37 -11.52
CA LEU A 136 9.28 2.47 -12.28
C LEU A 136 10.79 2.29 -12.45
N THR A 137 11.35 2.96 -13.45
CA THR A 137 12.79 3.21 -13.57
C THR A 137 13.08 4.66 -13.17
N ARG A 138 14.27 4.94 -12.64
CA ARG A 138 14.66 6.29 -12.21
C ARG A 138 14.44 7.35 -13.31
N ASP A 139 14.82 7.01 -14.54
CA ASP A 139 14.78 7.92 -15.68
C ASP A 139 13.34 8.22 -16.16
N ARG A 140 12.38 7.33 -15.87
CA ARG A 140 10.97 7.48 -16.23
C ARG A 140 10.12 8.04 -15.10
N ALA A 141 10.67 8.19 -13.91
CA ALA A 141 9.97 8.73 -12.75
C ALA A 141 9.99 10.27 -12.81
N GLY A 142 8.90 10.88 -13.20
CA GLY A 142 8.69 12.33 -13.15
C GLY A 142 8.58 12.87 -11.72
N TYR A 143 8.36 14.18 -11.60
CA TYR A 143 8.18 14.83 -10.29
C TYR A 143 6.89 14.37 -9.59
N GLU A 144 5.81 14.17 -10.34
CA GLU A 144 4.49 13.82 -9.81
C GLU A 144 4.52 12.54 -8.95
N VAL A 145 5.20 11.47 -9.42
CA VAL A 145 5.33 10.21 -8.65
C VAL A 145 6.23 10.32 -7.42
N ARG A 146 7.03 11.40 -7.31
CA ARG A 146 7.95 11.66 -6.19
C ARG A 146 7.34 12.54 -5.12
N ASP A 147 6.27 13.25 -5.46
CA ASP A 147 5.57 14.15 -4.56
C ASP A 147 4.76 13.40 -3.50
N VAL A 148 4.46 14.10 -2.42
CA VAL A 148 3.59 13.60 -1.35
C VAL A 148 2.15 13.85 -1.75
N HIS A 149 1.39 12.78 -1.95
CA HIS A 149 -0.04 12.85 -2.23
C HIS A 149 -0.85 12.86 -0.92
N TYR A 150 -2.04 13.47 -0.89
CA TYR A 150 -2.87 13.51 0.33
C TYR A 150 -3.22 12.11 0.85
N SER A 151 -3.39 11.12 -0.03
CA SER A 151 -3.65 9.73 0.35
C SER A 151 -2.50 9.04 1.11
N HIS A 152 -1.32 9.68 1.17
CA HIS A 152 -0.18 9.20 1.95
C HIS A 152 -0.40 9.34 3.46
N TYR A 153 -1.36 10.17 3.88
CA TYR A 153 -1.64 10.40 5.30
C TYR A 153 -1.89 9.09 6.05
N GLY A 154 -1.13 8.87 7.11
CA GLY A 154 -1.20 7.65 7.92
C GLY A 154 -0.72 6.36 7.23
N ARG A 155 -0.29 6.40 5.96
CA ARG A 155 0.12 5.24 5.15
C ARG A 155 1.59 5.26 4.79
N MET A 156 2.05 6.33 4.19
CA MET A 156 3.47 6.54 3.86
C MET A 156 3.98 7.78 4.57
N CYS A 157 5.15 7.67 5.20
CA CYS A 157 5.77 8.81 5.86
C CYS A 157 6.16 9.87 4.82
N PRO A 158 5.73 11.13 4.97
CA PRO A 158 6.07 12.19 4.04
C PRO A 158 7.52 12.69 4.19
N ILE A 159 8.18 12.37 5.30
CA ILE A 159 9.49 12.89 5.69
C ILE A 159 10.59 11.87 5.40
N GLU A 160 10.37 10.60 5.70
CA GLU A 160 11.42 9.58 5.59
C GLU A 160 11.57 9.07 4.15
N THR A 161 12.47 9.69 3.39
CA THR A 161 12.87 9.32 2.03
C THR A 161 14.37 9.57 1.84
N PRO A 162 15.09 8.85 0.97
CA PRO A 162 16.49 9.16 0.66
C PRO A 162 16.64 10.54 0.03
N GLU A 163 17.82 11.14 0.21
CA GLU A 163 18.25 12.31 -0.53
C GLU A 163 18.88 11.89 -1.87
N GLY A 164 18.72 12.70 -2.91
CA GLY A 164 19.32 12.47 -4.21
C GLY A 164 18.40 11.78 -5.23
N PRO A 165 18.93 10.96 -6.16
CA PRO A 165 18.17 10.43 -7.31
C PRO A 165 16.95 9.59 -6.96
N ASN A 166 16.92 9.01 -5.78
CA ASN A 166 15.85 8.13 -5.30
C ASN A 166 14.82 8.85 -4.44
N ILE A 167 14.87 10.16 -4.31
CA ILE A 167 13.91 10.93 -3.52
C ILE A 167 12.47 10.64 -4.00
N GLY A 168 11.56 10.39 -3.08
CA GLY A 168 10.16 10.08 -3.37
C GLY A 168 9.89 8.69 -3.98
N LEU A 169 10.94 7.97 -4.45
CA LEU A 169 10.81 6.61 -5.00
C LEU A 169 11.01 5.51 -3.96
N ILE A 170 11.72 5.82 -2.90
CA ILE A 170 11.92 4.95 -1.75
C ILE A 170 11.27 5.64 -0.56
N ASN A 171 10.23 5.03 -0.01
CA ASN A 171 9.46 5.57 1.10
C ASN A 171 9.43 4.57 2.25
N SER A 172 8.94 5.01 3.40
CA SER A 172 8.76 4.16 4.58
C SER A 172 7.30 4.08 4.97
N LEU A 173 6.87 2.89 5.39
CA LEU A 173 5.52 2.66 5.90
C LEU A 173 5.33 3.41 7.22
N SER A 174 4.21 4.12 7.36
CA SER A 174 3.86 4.84 8.60
C SER A 174 3.70 3.87 9.78
N THR A 175 3.84 4.40 11.00
CA THR A 175 3.96 3.61 12.23
C THR A 175 2.81 2.61 12.43
N TYR A 176 1.57 3.04 12.21
CA TYR A 176 0.37 2.22 12.44
C TYR A 176 -0.20 1.59 11.16
N ALA A 177 0.39 1.88 10.00
CA ALA A 177 -0.08 1.38 8.72
C ALA A 177 0.15 -0.13 8.58
N LYS A 178 -0.79 -0.79 7.91
CA LYS A 178 -0.72 -2.21 7.51
C LYS A 178 -0.98 -2.35 6.02
N ILE A 179 -0.60 -3.50 5.48
CA ILE A 179 -0.94 -3.89 4.11
C ILE A 179 -2.03 -4.96 4.20
N ASN A 180 -3.14 -4.75 3.50
CA ASN A 180 -4.25 -5.69 3.48
C ASN A 180 -3.99 -6.88 2.53
N LYS A 181 -4.93 -7.84 2.51
CA LYS A 181 -4.85 -9.06 1.68
C LYS A 181 -4.77 -8.77 0.16
N TYR A 182 -5.19 -7.59 -0.27
CA TYR A 182 -5.16 -7.16 -1.68
C TYR A 182 -3.91 -6.34 -2.04
N GLY A 183 -3.10 -5.98 -1.05
CA GLY A 183 -1.88 -5.19 -1.24
C GLY A 183 -2.07 -3.68 -1.08
N PHE A 184 -3.23 -3.20 -0.63
CA PHE A 184 -3.44 -1.78 -0.32
C PHE A 184 -3.02 -1.47 1.11
N ILE A 185 -2.54 -0.26 1.32
CA ILE A 185 -2.15 0.22 2.64
C ILE A 185 -3.39 0.73 3.37
N GLU A 186 -3.59 0.23 4.57
CA GLU A 186 -4.66 0.64 5.49
C GLU A 186 -4.08 1.34 6.70
N THR A 187 -4.84 2.29 7.23
CA THR A 187 -4.50 3.01 8.47
C THR A 187 -5.66 2.95 9.46
N PRO A 188 -5.38 2.90 10.77
CA PRO A 188 -6.41 2.78 11.79
C PRO A 188 -7.06 4.13 12.10
N TYR A 189 -8.36 4.11 12.32
CA TYR A 189 -9.16 5.23 12.79
C TYR A 189 -10.10 4.80 13.90
N ARG A 190 -10.36 5.69 14.86
CA ARG A 190 -11.41 5.50 15.87
C ARG A 190 -12.75 5.85 15.26
N ARG A 191 -13.72 4.98 15.41
CA ARG A 191 -15.06 5.21 14.91
C ARG A 191 -15.83 6.16 15.83
N VAL A 192 -16.51 7.14 15.26
CA VAL A 192 -17.47 8.00 15.96
C VAL A 192 -18.86 7.38 15.84
N ASP A 193 -19.60 7.32 16.92
CA ASP A 193 -20.99 6.84 16.91
C ASP A 193 -21.91 7.95 16.39
N TRP A 194 -22.61 7.67 15.31
CA TRP A 194 -23.51 8.58 14.62
C TRP A 194 -24.69 9.08 15.47
N ASN A 195 -25.13 8.26 16.46
CA ASN A 195 -26.28 8.61 17.28
C ASN A 195 -25.91 9.48 18.48
N THR A 196 -24.73 9.24 19.02
CA THR A 196 -24.26 9.91 20.27
C THR A 196 -23.17 10.93 20.02
N HIS A 197 -22.61 10.98 18.79
CA HIS A 197 -21.47 11.81 18.38
C HIS A 197 -20.25 11.66 19.31
N LYS A 198 -20.08 10.44 19.85
CA LYS A 198 -18.96 10.11 20.74
C LYS A 198 -17.94 9.25 20.03
N VAL A 199 -16.68 9.52 20.33
CA VAL A 199 -15.56 8.69 19.87
C VAL A 199 -15.58 7.37 20.63
N THR A 200 -15.62 6.26 19.90
CA THR A 200 -15.63 4.92 20.48
C THR A 200 -14.23 4.33 20.52
N ASP A 201 -14.04 3.27 21.32
CA ASP A 201 -12.80 2.50 21.35
C ASP A 201 -12.67 1.53 20.14
N LYS A 202 -13.70 1.49 19.28
CA LYS A 202 -13.66 0.66 18.08
C LYS A 202 -12.73 1.27 17.04
N ILE A 203 -11.73 0.47 16.63
CA ILE A 203 -10.76 0.85 15.62
C ILE A 203 -11.07 0.11 14.32
N ASP A 204 -11.31 0.87 13.26
CA ASP A 204 -11.50 0.36 11.91
C ASP A 204 -10.25 0.73 11.07
N TYR A 205 -9.80 -0.21 10.21
CA TYR A 205 -8.72 0.04 9.27
C TYR A 205 -9.31 0.39 7.92
N LEU A 206 -8.99 1.57 7.41
CA LEU A 206 -9.52 2.09 6.15
C LEU A 206 -8.42 2.18 5.08
N THR A 207 -8.77 1.78 3.86
CA THR A 207 -7.99 2.08 2.66
C THR A 207 -8.16 3.54 2.26
N ALA A 208 -7.31 4.04 1.36
CA ALA A 208 -7.41 5.43 0.91
C ALA A 208 -8.75 5.74 0.22
N ASP A 209 -9.26 4.80 -0.60
CA ASP A 209 -10.56 4.95 -1.28
C ASP A 209 -11.73 5.02 -0.30
N GLU A 210 -11.66 4.27 0.80
CA GLU A 210 -12.70 4.25 1.83
C GLU A 210 -12.66 5.54 2.64
N GLU A 211 -11.45 6.02 2.98
CA GLU A 211 -11.25 7.26 3.72
C GLU A 211 -11.84 8.49 2.99
N ASP A 212 -11.71 8.55 1.67
CA ASP A 212 -12.26 9.66 0.85
C ASP A 212 -13.76 9.86 1.02
N SER A 213 -14.47 8.85 1.53
CA SER A 213 -15.91 8.92 1.76
C SER A 213 -16.29 9.47 3.15
N PHE A 214 -15.29 9.68 4.03
CA PHE A 214 -15.52 10.00 5.44
C PHE A 214 -14.82 11.29 5.87
N VAL A 215 -15.42 11.95 6.86
CA VAL A 215 -14.85 13.11 7.55
C VAL A 215 -14.10 12.62 8.77
N VAL A 216 -12.80 12.92 8.84
CA VAL A 216 -11.90 12.42 9.89
C VAL A 216 -11.40 13.56 10.77
N ALA A 217 -11.74 13.56 12.05
CA ALA A 217 -11.24 14.52 13.02
C ALA A 217 -9.77 14.25 13.37
N GLN A 218 -9.04 15.32 13.69
CA GLN A 218 -7.63 15.23 14.11
C GLN A 218 -7.51 14.61 15.49
N ALA A 219 -6.39 13.87 15.72
CA ALA A 219 -6.11 13.18 16.99
C ALA A 219 -5.93 14.12 18.20
N ASN A 220 -5.61 15.40 17.98
CA ASN A 220 -5.42 16.40 19.02
C ASN A 220 -6.70 17.11 19.43
N SER A 221 -7.84 16.78 18.82
CA SER A 221 -9.14 17.36 19.21
C SER A 221 -9.46 17.00 20.66
N PRO A 222 -9.79 17.98 21.53
CA PRO A 222 -10.05 17.73 22.93
C PRO A 222 -11.33 16.91 23.11
N LEU A 223 -11.24 15.85 23.91
CA LEU A 223 -12.34 14.98 24.28
C LEU A 223 -12.64 15.06 25.77
N ASN A 224 -13.90 14.92 26.13
CA ASN A 224 -14.35 14.70 27.50
C ASN A 224 -14.06 13.26 27.95
N GLU A 225 -14.16 12.98 29.25
CA GLU A 225 -13.98 11.63 29.81
C GLU A 225 -14.96 10.59 29.24
N ASP A 226 -16.13 11.04 28.76
CA ASP A 226 -17.17 10.20 28.16
C ASP A 226 -17.01 9.98 26.65
N GLY A 227 -15.91 10.47 26.06
CA GLY A 227 -15.61 10.35 24.64
C GLY A 227 -16.30 11.36 23.73
N SER A 228 -17.06 12.32 24.26
CA SER A 228 -17.64 13.41 23.48
C SER A 228 -16.61 14.50 23.19
N PHE A 229 -16.77 15.21 22.07
CA PHE A 229 -15.94 16.37 21.76
C PHE A 229 -16.28 17.53 22.71
N VAL A 230 -15.25 18.28 23.12
CA VAL A 230 -15.42 19.47 24.00
C VAL A 230 -16.01 20.63 23.21
N ASN A 231 -15.61 20.79 21.95
CA ASN A 231 -16.04 21.88 21.08
C ASN A 231 -17.14 21.38 20.12
N ASP A 232 -18.10 22.24 19.80
CA ASP A 232 -19.17 21.95 18.82
C ASP A 232 -18.64 21.89 17.38
N VAL A 233 -17.47 22.53 17.12
CA VAL A 233 -16.79 22.55 15.83
C VAL A 233 -15.36 22.06 16.03
N VAL A 234 -14.93 21.15 15.17
CA VAL A 234 -13.61 20.53 15.23
C VAL A 234 -12.91 20.60 13.86
N MET A 235 -11.58 20.65 13.93
CA MET A 235 -10.76 20.50 12.72
C MET A 235 -10.82 19.06 12.23
N ALA A 236 -11.25 18.90 10.99
CA ALA A 236 -11.32 17.60 10.35
C ALA A 236 -10.74 17.66 8.94
N ARG A 237 -10.36 16.48 8.45
CA ARG A 237 -9.88 16.26 7.09
C ARG A 237 -10.98 15.59 6.28
N TYR A 238 -11.22 16.14 5.08
CA TYR A 238 -12.07 15.52 4.08
C TYR A 238 -11.33 15.54 2.74
N VAL A 239 -11.01 14.35 2.20
CA VAL A 239 -10.16 14.19 1.01
C VAL A 239 -8.84 14.95 1.18
N SER A 240 -8.59 16.01 0.43
CA SER A 240 -7.37 16.83 0.47
C SER A 240 -7.48 18.07 1.34
N GLU A 241 -8.66 18.41 1.83
CA GLU A 241 -8.92 19.66 2.53
C GLU A 241 -9.00 19.48 4.03
N ASN A 242 -8.45 20.48 4.77
CA ASN A 242 -8.63 20.60 6.20
C ASN A 242 -9.72 21.64 6.45
N LEU A 243 -10.82 21.23 7.06
CA LEU A 243 -12.01 22.03 7.26
C LEU A 243 -12.40 22.06 8.74
N GLU A 244 -12.98 23.18 9.16
CA GLU A 244 -13.72 23.22 10.41
C GLU A 244 -15.14 22.71 10.17
N VAL A 245 -15.49 21.61 10.82
CA VAL A 245 -16.79 20.96 10.66
C VAL A 245 -17.52 20.79 11.99
N PRO A 246 -18.85 20.88 12.02
CA PRO A 246 -19.61 20.54 13.20
C PRO A 246 -19.45 19.05 13.53
N VAL A 247 -19.46 18.73 14.81
CA VAL A 247 -19.27 17.37 15.34
C VAL A 247 -20.22 16.33 14.73
N ASP A 248 -21.44 16.73 14.38
CA ASP A 248 -22.45 15.88 13.77
C ASP A 248 -22.03 15.28 12.40
N ARG A 249 -21.02 15.86 11.75
CA ARG A 249 -20.50 15.41 10.46
C ARG A 249 -19.26 14.55 10.57
N VAL A 250 -18.74 14.34 11.76
CA VAL A 250 -17.50 13.59 11.97
C VAL A 250 -17.81 12.09 12.00
N ASP A 251 -17.17 11.34 11.12
CA ASP A 251 -17.34 9.88 11.01
C ASP A 251 -16.28 9.12 11.79
N TYR A 252 -15.04 9.60 11.74
CA TYR A 252 -13.88 8.98 12.34
C TYR A 252 -12.98 10.02 13.01
N MET A 253 -12.08 9.54 13.86
CA MET A 253 -11.02 10.34 14.48
C MET A 253 -9.70 9.61 14.36
N ASP A 254 -8.62 10.34 14.11
CA ASP A 254 -7.26 9.81 14.12
C ASP A 254 -6.92 9.17 15.47
N VAL A 255 -6.19 8.06 15.45
CA VAL A 255 -5.80 7.34 16.68
C VAL A 255 -4.72 8.11 17.44
N SER A 256 -3.74 8.63 16.71
CA SER A 256 -2.59 9.36 17.30
C SER A 256 -1.94 10.26 16.25
N PRO A 257 -1.37 11.41 16.64
CA PRO A 257 -0.56 12.23 15.73
C PRO A 257 0.64 11.50 15.12
N LYS A 258 1.16 10.49 15.83
CA LYS A 258 2.30 9.66 15.36
C LYS A 258 1.96 8.75 14.17
N GLN A 259 0.69 8.59 13.85
CA GLN A 259 0.31 7.73 12.71
C GLN A 259 0.75 8.29 11.35
N VAL A 260 1.03 9.58 11.24
CA VAL A 260 1.45 10.22 10.00
C VAL A 260 2.87 9.83 9.59
N VAL A 261 3.74 9.59 10.55
CA VAL A 261 5.18 9.43 10.36
C VAL A 261 5.65 7.99 10.54
N ALA A 262 6.80 7.65 9.95
CA ALA A 262 7.47 6.37 10.15
C ALA A 262 8.12 6.29 11.54
N VAL A 263 8.53 5.07 11.93
CA VAL A 263 9.07 4.80 13.26
C VAL A 263 10.32 5.63 13.56
N ALA A 264 11.27 5.71 12.62
CA ALA A 264 12.49 6.51 12.83
C ALA A 264 12.19 8.00 12.98
N THR A 265 11.29 8.53 12.16
CA THR A 265 10.83 9.92 12.25
C THR A 265 10.10 10.20 13.57
N ALA A 266 9.30 9.27 14.04
CA ALA A 266 8.59 9.39 15.33
C ALA A 266 9.52 9.41 16.56
N CYS A 267 10.78 8.97 16.40
CA CYS A 267 11.80 9.02 17.45
C CYS A 267 12.49 10.39 17.57
N ILE A 268 12.26 11.33 16.65
CA ILE A 268 12.82 12.68 16.71
C ILE A 268 12.08 13.49 17.78
N PRO A 269 12.76 13.98 18.82
CA PRO A 269 12.12 14.80 19.84
C PRO A 269 11.75 16.17 19.26
N PHE A 270 10.60 16.70 19.65
CA PHE A 270 10.08 18.01 19.21
C PHE A 270 9.95 18.15 17.68
N LEU A 271 9.61 17.05 17.02
CA LEU A 271 9.48 16.98 15.56
C LEU A 271 8.53 18.06 15.00
N GLU A 272 7.49 18.41 15.74
CA GLU A 272 6.51 19.44 15.38
C GLU A 272 7.10 20.84 15.23
N ASN A 273 8.26 21.09 15.81
CA ASN A 273 8.97 22.36 15.73
C ASN A 273 10.09 22.37 14.67
N ASP A 274 10.37 21.22 14.07
CA ASP A 274 11.45 21.09 13.09
C ASP A 274 10.95 21.34 11.66
N ASP A 275 11.82 21.93 10.84
CA ASP A 275 11.58 22.00 9.40
C ASP A 275 11.66 20.60 8.77
N SER A 276 10.79 20.34 7.80
CA SER A 276 10.68 19.02 7.15
C SER A 276 11.99 18.56 6.49
N ASN A 277 12.77 19.47 5.92
CA ASN A 277 14.06 19.15 5.32
C ASN A 277 15.09 18.67 6.38
N ARG A 278 15.10 19.31 7.55
CA ARG A 278 15.97 18.90 8.65
C ARG A 278 15.50 17.61 9.32
N ALA A 279 14.19 17.43 9.44
CA ALA A 279 13.61 16.19 9.93
C ALA A 279 13.94 14.99 9.03
N LEU A 280 13.94 15.16 7.70
CA LEU A 280 14.37 14.18 6.72
C LEU A 280 15.82 13.76 6.95
N MET A 281 16.73 14.74 7.10
CA MET A 281 18.14 14.47 7.41
C MET A 281 18.30 13.75 8.75
N GLY A 282 17.58 14.19 9.78
CA GLY A 282 17.60 13.57 11.11
C GLY A 282 17.11 12.13 11.10
N ALA A 283 16.00 11.83 10.42
CA ALA A 283 15.48 10.47 10.25
C ALA A 283 16.48 9.54 9.54
N ASN A 284 17.15 10.04 8.51
CA ASN A 284 18.17 9.28 7.78
C ASN A 284 19.47 9.06 8.59
N MET A 285 19.84 9.99 9.47
CA MET A 285 21.04 9.89 10.31
C MET A 285 20.88 8.95 11.51
N GLN A 286 19.65 8.68 11.98
CA GLN A 286 19.40 7.80 13.13
C GLN A 286 19.67 6.32 12.85
N ARG A 287 19.78 5.91 11.63
CA ARG A 287 19.91 4.51 11.17
C ARG A 287 21.27 4.24 10.54
#